data_9148eb5ee9de425d7edd963b2423acc2
#
_entry.id   9148eb5ee9de425d7edd963b2423acc2
#
_cell.length_a   1.000
_cell.length_b   1.000
_cell.length_c   1.000
_cell.angle_alpha   90.00
_cell.angle_beta   90.00
_cell.angle_gamma   90.00
#
_symmetry.space_group_name_H-M   'P 1'
#
loop_
_entity.id
_entity.type
_entity.pdbx_description
1 polymer ?
#
loop_
_entity_poly.entity_id
_entity_poly.type
_entity_poly.pdbx_seq_one_letter_code
_entity_poly.pdbx_strand_id
1 'polypeptide(L)'
;MKRILSSTIQVFKQIKSDPMMFAACFTPFIMGALIKFGIPFLERITKFSLQGYYPIFDLLLSIMAPVLLCFAFAMITLEEIDDKVSRYFSITPLGKAGYLFTRLIVPAIISAVIAFIVLLLFSLEKLPTSMMIGLALLGSVQAIIVSLMIITLSGNKLEGMAVTKLSALTLLGIPVPFFIDSYYQFAVGFLPSFWVAKAVQNEAVLYFPIALVVALIWYYFLIKRLFRKLAG
;
A
#
# COMPACT_ATOMS: atom_id res chain seq x y z
N MET A 1 4.43 25.44 1.65
CA MET A 1 4.26 24.66 0.42
C MET A 1 5.57 24.43 -0.36
N LYS A 2 6.38 25.46 -0.70
CA LYS A 2 7.64 25.28 -1.47
C LYS A 2 8.61 24.26 -0.84
N ARG A 3 8.74 24.20 0.49
CA ARG A 3 9.64 23.29 1.20
C ARG A 3 9.21 21.82 1.14
N ILE A 4 7.91 21.55 1.28
CA ILE A 4 7.32 20.20 1.13
C ILE A 4 7.57 19.71 -0.30
N LEU A 5 7.28 20.55 -1.29
CA LEU A 5 7.51 20.21 -2.70
C LEU A 5 8.99 19.91 -3.00
N SER A 6 9.90 20.74 -2.50
CA SER A 6 11.36 20.52 -2.67
C SER A 6 11.79 19.18 -2.05
N SER A 7 11.33 18.86 -0.82
CA SER A 7 11.65 17.59 -0.16
C SER A 7 11.08 16.39 -0.94
N THR A 8 9.86 16.51 -1.46
CA THR A 8 9.25 15.44 -2.27
C THR A 8 10.01 15.24 -3.59
N ILE A 9 10.38 16.31 -4.29
CA ILE A 9 11.17 16.23 -5.53
C ILE A 9 12.52 15.54 -5.28
N GLN A 10 13.15 15.79 -4.13
CA GLN A 10 14.40 15.13 -3.76
C GLN A 10 14.22 13.62 -3.67
N VAL A 11 13.14 13.13 -3.04
CA VAL A 11 12.85 11.68 -2.98
C VAL A 11 12.62 11.10 -4.37
N PHE A 12 11.88 11.78 -5.24
CA PHE A 12 11.70 11.31 -6.61
C PHE A 12 13.02 11.22 -7.39
N LYS A 13 13.95 12.14 -7.16
CA LYS A 13 15.29 12.04 -7.75
C LYS A 13 16.06 10.83 -7.23
N GLN A 14 15.97 10.54 -5.94
CA GLN A 14 16.58 9.35 -5.32
C GLN A 14 15.94 8.05 -5.86
N ILE A 15 14.60 7.97 -5.96
CA ILE A 15 13.90 6.84 -6.58
C ILE A 15 14.40 6.63 -8.02
N LYS A 16 14.54 7.69 -8.80
CA LYS A 16 15.01 7.60 -10.20
C LYS A 16 16.46 7.09 -10.30
N SER A 17 17.31 7.37 -9.31
CA SER A 17 18.71 6.93 -9.29
C SER A 17 18.90 5.49 -8.82
N ASP A 18 17.92 4.93 -8.09
CA ASP A 18 17.92 3.53 -7.64
C ASP A 18 17.05 2.67 -8.58
N PRO A 19 17.68 1.78 -9.40
CA PRO A 19 16.94 0.97 -10.38
C PRO A 19 15.85 0.10 -9.75
N MET A 20 16.05 -0.40 -8.52
CA MET A 20 15.07 -1.22 -7.82
C MET A 20 13.84 -0.41 -7.41
N MET A 21 14.05 0.79 -6.85
CA MET A 21 12.97 1.68 -6.44
C MET A 21 12.20 2.20 -7.67
N PHE A 22 12.93 2.52 -8.73
CA PHE A 22 12.34 2.94 -9.99
C PHE A 22 11.45 1.84 -10.60
N ALA A 23 11.95 0.59 -10.67
CA ALA A 23 11.19 -0.55 -11.13
C ALA A 23 9.91 -0.78 -10.30
N ALA A 24 10.01 -0.65 -8.97
CA ALA A 24 8.86 -0.81 -8.07
C ALA A 24 7.72 0.17 -8.41
N CYS A 25 8.02 1.39 -8.83
CA CYS A 25 7.01 2.38 -9.22
C CYS A 25 6.25 1.99 -10.52
N PHE A 26 6.87 1.24 -11.43
CA PHE A 26 6.24 0.80 -12.68
C PHE A 26 5.57 -0.58 -12.57
N THR A 27 5.96 -1.37 -11.59
CA THR A 27 5.41 -2.72 -11.37
C THR A 27 3.88 -2.75 -11.33
N PRO A 28 3.14 -1.79 -10.72
CA PRO A 28 1.68 -1.80 -10.72
C PRO A 28 1.05 -1.82 -12.12
N PHE A 29 1.64 -1.10 -13.07
CA PHE A 29 1.15 -1.06 -14.45
C PHE A 29 1.42 -2.36 -15.19
N ILE A 30 2.60 -2.95 -14.95
CA ILE A 30 2.97 -4.26 -15.51
C ILE A 30 2.05 -5.34 -14.95
N MET A 31 1.83 -5.36 -13.63
CA MET A 31 0.92 -6.30 -12.98
C MET A 31 -0.52 -6.13 -13.47
N GLY A 32 -0.98 -4.88 -13.61
CA GLY A 32 -2.29 -4.58 -14.16
C GLY A 32 -2.47 -5.12 -15.58
N ALA A 33 -1.48 -4.89 -16.45
CA ALA A 33 -1.50 -5.42 -17.81
C ALA A 33 -1.48 -6.96 -17.83
N LEU A 34 -0.65 -7.60 -17.00
CA LEU A 34 -0.60 -9.05 -16.86
C LEU A 34 -1.94 -9.62 -16.39
N ILE A 35 -2.61 -8.98 -15.44
CA ILE A 35 -3.92 -9.42 -14.96
C ILE A 35 -4.96 -9.24 -16.07
N LYS A 36 -5.08 -8.06 -16.67
CA LYS A 36 -6.11 -7.76 -17.67
C LYS A 36 -6.01 -8.59 -18.94
N PHE A 37 -4.82 -8.85 -19.42
CA PHE A 37 -4.61 -9.61 -20.65
C PHE A 37 -4.26 -11.08 -20.38
N GLY A 38 -3.52 -11.37 -19.32
CA GLY A 38 -3.05 -12.70 -18.99
C GLY A 38 -4.18 -13.61 -18.48
N ILE A 39 -5.07 -13.12 -17.60
CA ILE A 39 -6.15 -13.94 -17.05
C ILE A 39 -7.11 -14.40 -18.13
N PRO A 40 -7.68 -13.53 -19.00
CA PRO A 40 -8.55 -13.99 -20.10
C PRO A 40 -7.81 -14.89 -21.11
N PHE A 41 -6.51 -14.68 -21.32
CA PHE A 41 -5.69 -15.55 -22.16
C PHE A 41 -5.55 -16.96 -21.55
N LEU A 42 -5.30 -17.07 -20.24
CA LEU A 42 -5.25 -18.34 -19.52
C LEU A 42 -6.61 -19.07 -19.57
N GLU A 43 -7.72 -18.36 -19.38
CA GLU A 43 -9.07 -18.95 -19.49
C GLU A 43 -9.32 -19.57 -20.86
N ARG A 44 -8.87 -18.91 -21.93
CA ARG A 44 -9.01 -19.44 -23.31
C ARG A 44 -8.22 -20.73 -23.53
N ILE A 45 -7.01 -20.83 -22.97
CA ILE A 45 -6.15 -22.02 -23.12
C ILE A 45 -6.64 -23.16 -22.24
N THR A 46 -6.92 -22.88 -20.97
CA THR A 46 -7.25 -23.91 -19.98
C THR A 46 -8.72 -24.33 -20.02
N LYS A 47 -9.59 -23.53 -20.68
CA LYS A 47 -11.05 -23.66 -20.64
C LYS A 47 -11.66 -23.62 -19.24
N PHE A 48 -10.88 -23.12 -18.27
CA PHE A 48 -11.31 -22.95 -16.87
C PHE A 48 -11.72 -21.50 -16.65
N SER A 49 -12.97 -21.27 -16.20
CA SER A 49 -13.45 -19.90 -15.93
C SER A 49 -12.96 -19.42 -14.57
N LEU A 50 -12.29 -18.28 -14.57
CA LEU A 50 -11.83 -17.57 -13.37
C LEU A 50 -12.73 -16.37 -13.01
N GLN A 51 -13.87 -16.19 -13.71
CA GLN A 51 -14.76 -15.03 -13.53
C GLN A 51 -15.19 -14.82 -12.08
N GLY A 52 -15.45 -15.89 -11.33
CA GLY A 52 -15.80 -15.80 -9.90
C GLY A 52 -14.68 -15.24 -9.00
N TYR A 53 -13.44 -15.17 -9.49
CA TYR A 53 -12.27 -14.66 -8.77
C TYR A 53 -11.78 -13.30 -9.26
N TYR A 54 -12.42 -12.70 -10.26
CA TYR A 54 -12.07 -11.38 -10.78
C TYR A 54 -12.02 -10.30 -9.70
N PRO A 55 -12.96 -10.26 -8.71
CA PRO A 55 -12.90 -9.32 -7.62
C PRO A 55 -11.61 -9.39 -6.79
N ILE A 56 -11.05 -10.60 -6.62
CA ILE A 56 -9.79 -10.81 -5.87
C ILE A 56 -8.61 -10.18 -6.63
N PHE A 57 -8.56 -10.32 -7.95
CA PHE A 57 -7.51 -9.71 -8.77
C PHE A 57 -7.60 -8.19 -8.76
N ASP A 58 -8.80 -7.63 -8.86
CA ASP A 58 -9.02 -6.18 -8.80
C ASP A 58 -8.68 -5.62 -7.40
N LEU A 59 -9.00 -6.36 -6.32
CA LEU A 59 -8.58 -6.05 -4.97
C LEU A 59 -7.06 -6.07 -4.80
N LEU A 60 -6.40 -7.09 -5.33
CA LEU A 60 -4.93 -7.16 -5.31
C LEU A 60 -4.32 -5.95 -6.02
N LEU A 61 -4.84 -5.57 -7.19
CA LEU A 61 -4.38 -4.38 -7.90
C LEU A 61 -4.57 -3.11 -7.07
N SER A 62 -5.74 -2.95 -6.44
CA SER A 62 -6.07 -1.76 -5.64
C SER A 62 -5.15 -1.54 -4.45
N ILE A 63 -4.61 -2.61 -3.87
CA ILE A 63 -3.74 -2.56 -2.69
C ILE A 63 -2.26 -2.64 -3.08
N MET A 64 -1.89 -3.50 -4.03
CA MET A 64 -0.49 -3.66 -4.44
C MET A 64 0.07 -2.41 -5.11
N ALA A 65 -0.74 -1.70 -5.92
CA ALA A 65 -0.30 -0.48 -6.58
C ALA A 65 0.18 0.60 -5.58
N PRO A 66 -0.62 0.99 -4.56
CA PRO A 66 -0.14 1.94 -3.57
C PRO A 66 0.95 1.38 -2.66
N VAL A 67 0.93 0.09 -2.33
CA VAL A 67 1.96 -0.53 -1.48
C VAL A 67 3.34 -0.45 -2.15
N LEU A 68 3.45 -0.75 -3.43
CA LEU A 68 4.73 -0.72 -4.15
C LEU A 68 5.29 0.70 -4.27
N LEU A 69 4.44 1.70 -4.52
CA LEU A 69 4.90 3.09 -4.55
C LEU A 69 5.37 3.55 -3.16
N CYS A 70 4.55 3.32 -2.13
CA CYS A 70 4.89 3.69 -0.76
C CYS A 70 6.09 2.90 -0.22
N PHE A 71 6.32 1.67 -0.69
CA PHE A 71 7.53 0.90 -0.41
C PHE A 71 8.78 1.65 -0.88
N ALA A 72 8.80 2.19 -2.10
CA ALA A 72 9.96 2.94 -2.60
C ALA A 72 10.28 4.16 -1.71
N PHE A 73 9.26 4.90 -1.27
CA PHE A 73 9.44 6.01 -0.34
C PHE A 73 9.88 5.55 1.06
N ALA A 74 9.36 4.42 1.55
CA ALA A 74 9.73 3.88 2.86
C ALA A 74 11.19 3.42 2.88
N MET A 75 11.69 2.82 1.79
CA MET A 75 13.08 2.38 1.67
C MET A 75 14.05 3.56 1.66
N ILE A 76 13.74 4.65 0.95
CA ILE A 76 14.54 5.89 1.00
C ILE A 76 14.50 6.50 2.40
N THR A 77 13.32 6.54 3.04
CA THR A 77 13.19 7.06 4.41
C THR A 77 14.04 6.25 5.39
N LEU A 78 14.08 4.92 5.20
CA LEU A 78 14.90 4.04 6.04
C LEU A 78 16.40 4.31 5.84
N GLU A 79 16.84 4.52 4.60
CA GLU A 79 18.21 4.91 4.27
C GLU A 79 18.58 6.27 4.90
N GLU A 80 17.70 7.27 4.81
CA GLU A 80 17.88 8.57 5.47
C GLU A 80 17.98 8.45 7.01
N ILE A 81 17.28 7.48 7.62
CA ILE A 81 17.36 7.23 9.06
C ILE A 81 18.66 6.51 9.42
N ASP A 82 19.07 5.52 8.64
CA ASP A 82 20.30 4.75 8.83
C ASP A 82 21.54 5.66 8.72
N ASP A 83 21.58 6.52 7.70
CA ASP A 83 22.63 7.53 7.47
C ASP A 83 22.56 8.71 8.46
N LYS A 84 21.64 8.68 9.44
CA LYS A 84 21.39 9.76 10.42
C LYS A 84 21.00 11.11 9.80
N VAL A 85 20.70 11.14 8.52
CA VAL A 85 20.25 12.36 7.80
C VAL A 85 18.92 12.87 8.37
N SER A 86 18.07 11.98 8.84
CA SER A 86 16.80 12.31 9.49
C SER A 86 16.97 13.24 10.72
N ARG A 87 18.12 13.20 11.41
CA ARG A 87 18.43 14.10 12.54
C ARG A 87 18.59 15.56 12.08
N TYR A 88 19.18 15.77 10.90
CA TYR A 88 19.32 17.12 10.34
C TYR A 88 17.97 17.72 9.94
N PHE A 89 17.01 16.89 9.49
CA PHE A 89 15.67 17.38 9.16
C PHE A 89 14.92 17.93 10.39
N SER A 90 15.23 17.45 11.61
CA SER A 90 14.60 17.94 12.84
C SER A 90 14.95 19.39 13.17
N ILE A 91 16.12 19.88 12.73
CA ILE A 91 16.58 21.26 12.91
C ILE A 91 16.31 22.15 11.69
N THR A 92 15.80 21.58 10.60
CA THR A 92 15.37 22.37 9.44
C THR A 92 14.00 23.01 9.69
N PRO A 93 13.65 24.07 8.96
CA PRO A 93 12.33 24.69 9.05
C PRO A 93 11.15 23.78 8.66
N LEU A 94 11.40 22.56 8.18
CA LEU A 94 10.39 21.55 7.88
C LEU A 94 9.89 20.85 9.16
N GLY A 95 10.79 20.67 10.13
CA GLY A 95 10.52 19.99 11.40
C GLY A 95 10.22 18.48 11.24
N LYS A 96 10.11 17.78 12.39
CA LYS A 96 9.80 16.32 12.39
C LYS A 96 8.45 16.01 11.75
N ALA A 97 7.43 16.83 12.01
CA ALA A 97 6.08 16.62 11.46
C ALA A 97 6.05 16.79 9.92
N GLY A 98 6.69 17.83 9.40
CA GLY A 98 6.79 18.05 7.96
C GLY A 98 7.58 16.95 7.24
N TYR A 99 8.65 16.44 7.87
CA TYR A 99 9.40 15.29 7.39
C TYR A 99 8.51 14.05 7.26
N LEU A 100 7.81 13.67 8.32
CA LEU A 100 6.90 12.51 8.28
C LEU A 100 5.77 12.69 7.28
N PHE A 101 5.23 13.92 7.15
CA PHE A 101 4.22 14.22 6.16
C PHE A 101 4.71 13.94 4.73
N THR A 102 5.92 14.40 4.38
CA THR A 102 6.49 14.21 3.04
C THR A 102 6.87 12.76 2.76
N ARG A 103 7.16 11.95 3.78
CA ARG A 103 7.60 10.55 3.64
C ARG A 103 6.46 9.53 3.72
N LEU A 104 5.31 9.88 4.30
CA LEU A 104 4.17 8.97 4.49
C LEU A 104 2.91 9.46 3.76
N ILE A 105 2.50 10.71 4.00
CA ILE A 105 1.21 11.20 3.49
C ILE A 105 1.27 11.56 2.00
N VAL A 106 2.33 12.26 1.58
CA VAL A 106 2.48 12.63 0.16
C VAL A 106 2.52 11.40 -0.75
N PRO A 107 3.36 10.36 -0.48
CA PRO A 107 3.33 9.15 -1.30
C PRO A 107 1.98 8.43 -1.24
N ALA A 108 1.28 8.43 -0.10
CA ALA A 108 -0.04 7.83 0.01
C ALA A 108 -1.08 8.53 -0.88
N ILE A 109 -1.07 9.85 -0.95
CA ILE A 109 -1.96 10.61 -1.85
C ILE A 109 -1.65 10.29 -3.31
N ILE A 110 -0.37 10.33 -3.70
CA ILE A 110 0.06 10.03 -5.06
C ILE A 110 -0.31 8.58 -5.42
N SER A 111 -0.09 7.63 -4.50
CA SER A 111 -0.38 6.23 -4.72
C SER A 111 -1.88 5.94 -4.84
N ALA A 112 -2.73 6.68 -4.11
CA ALA A 112 -4.18 6.57 -4.27
C ALA A 112 -4.62 6.97 -5.69
N VAL A 113 -4.05 8.06 -6.23
CA VAL A 113 -4.33 8.48 -7.61
C VAL A 113 -3.85 7.44 -8.61
N ILE A 114 -2.64 6.89 -8.42
CA ILE A 114 -2.10 5.84 -9.29
C ILE A 114 -2.95 4.57 -9.19
N ALA A 115 -3.37 4.15 -7.98
CA ALA A 115 -4.23 2.99 -7.80
C ALA A 115 -5.57 3.16 -8.52
N PHE A 116 -6.17 4.35 -8.45
CA PHE A 116 -7.39 4.67 -9.18
C PHE A 116 -7.20 4.55 -10.69
N ILE A 117 -6.09 5.10 -11.24
CA ILE A 117 -5.76 4.99 -12.66
C ILE A 117 -5.52 3.53 -13.06
N VAL A 118 -4.81 2.76 -12.24
CA VAL A 118 -4.55 1.33 -12.50
C VAL A 118 -5.86 0.53 -12.51
N LEU A 119 -6.75 0.78 -11.55
CA LEU A 119 -8.08 0.14 -11.56
C LEU A 119 -8.90 0.55 -12.79
N LEU A 120 -8.91 1.84 -13.16
CA LEU A 120 -9.64 2.33 -14.33
C LEU A 120 -9.18 1.66 -15.63
N LEU A 121 -7.86 1.43 -15.77
CA LEU A 121 -7.26 0.86 -16.98
C LEU A 121 -7.32 -0.68 -17.01
N PHE A 122 -7.14 -1.33 -15.87
CA PHE A 122 -6.81 -2.75 -15.80
C PHE A 122 -7.79 -3.61 -14.99
N SER A 123 -8.86 -3.04 -14.39
CA SER A 123 -9.86 -3.88 -13.71
C SER A 123 -10.47 -4.90 -14.67
N LEU A 124 -10.71 -6.09 -14.15
CA LEU A 124 -11.39 -7.19 -14.85
C LEU A 124 -12.91 -7.03 -14.80
N GLU A 125 -13.41 -6.52 -13.66
CA GLU A 125 -14.83 -6.24 -13.47
C GLU A 125 -15.19 -4.78 -13.76
N LYS A 126 -16.46 -4.56 -14.09
CA LYS A 126 -17.04 -3.21 -14.23
C LYS A 126 -17.41 -2.67 -12.85
N LEU A 127 -16.39 -2.28 -12.07
CA LEU A 127 -16.62 -1.67 -10.77
C LEU A 127 -17.24 -0.26 -10.92
N PRO A 128 -18.23 0.11 -10.09
CA PRO A 128 -18.73 1.48 -10.04
C PRO A 128 -17.61 2.43 -9.59
N THR A 129 -17.58 3.64 -10.14
CA THR A 129 -16.52 4.63 -9.86
C THR A 129 -16.38 4.93 -8.35
N SER A 130 -17.48 4.94 -7.61
CA SER A 130 -17.46 5.10 -6.15
C SER A 130 -16.69 4.00 -5.44
N MET A 131 -16.85 2.75 -5.88
CA MET A 131 -16.10 1.61 -5.35
C MET A 131 -14.62 1.71 -5.70
N MET A 132 -14.26 2.06 -6.94
CA MET A 132 -12.86 2.28 -7.36
C MET A 132 -12.17 3.33 -6.52
N ILE A 133 -12.84 4.48 -6.25
CA ILE A 133 -12.31 5.53 -5.38
C ILE A 133 -12.10 5.00 -3.96
N GLY A 134 -13.10 4.31 -3.41
CA GLY A 134 -13.01 3.72 -2.07
C GLY A 134 -11.85 2.72 -1.95
N LEU A 135 -11.69 1.84 -2.93
CA LEU A 135 -10.61 0.86 -2.98
C LEU A 135 -9.23 1.52 -3.11
N ALA A 136 -9.08 2.54 -3.96
CA ALA A 136 -7.84 3.27 -4.12
C ALA A 136 -7.43 4.00 -2.82
N LEU A 137 -8.39 4.61 -2.12
CA LEU A 137 -8.16 5.26 -0.83
C LEU A 137 -7.77 4.26 0.25
N LEU A 138 -8.51 3.15 0.39
CA LEU A 138 -8.20 2.12 1.38
C LEU A 138 -6.91 1.37 1.07
N GLY A 139 -6.60 1.17 -0.21
CA GLY A 139 -5.30 0.65 -0.65
C GLY A 139 -4.15 1.55 -0.22
N SER A 140 -4.30 2.89 -0.32
CA SER A 140 -3.30 3.84 0.16
C SER A 140 -3.19 3.86 1.69
N VAL A 141 -4.29 3.68 2.41
CA VAL A 141 -4.29 3.50 3.87
C VAL A 141 -3.51 2.23 4.24
N GLN A 142 -3.73 1.11 3.56
CA GLN A 142 -2.94 -0.11 3.76
C GLN A 142 -1.46 0.11 3.45
N ALA A 143 -1.14 0.87 2.41
CA ALA A 143 0.24 1.17 2.03
C ALA A 143 1.00 1.98 3.10
N ILE A 144 0.33 2.89 3.82
CA ILE A 144 0.93 3.60 4.96
C ILE A 144 1.27 2.60 6.10
N ILE A 145 0.42 1.60 6.36
CA ILE A 145 0.73 0.56 7.37
C ILE A 145 2.02 -0.17 6.98
N VAL A 146 2.11 -0.62 5.73
CA VAL A 146 3.31 -1.31 5.22
C VAL A 146 4.55 -0.41 5.32
N SER A 147 4.46 0.86 4.92
CA SER A 147 5.55 1.82 5.04
C SER A 147 6.00 2.01 6.50
N LEU A 148 5.04 2.19 7.42
CA LEU A 148 5.33 2.30 8.85
C LEU A 148 5.97 1.02 9.40
N MET A 149 5.52 -0.18 8.98
CA MET A 149 6.16 -1.44 9.36
C MET A 149 7.62 -1.46 8.92
N ILE A 150 7.91 -1.13 7.66
CA ILE A 150 9.27 -1.10 7.12
C ILE A 150 10.13 -0.14 7.93
N ILE A 151 9.69 1.10 8.10
CA ILE A 151 10.49 2.14 8.77
C ILE A 151 10.71 1.83 10.25
N THR A 152 9.70 1.25 10.93
CA THR A 152 9.77 1.05 12.39
C THR A 152 10.41 -0.27 12.82
N LEU A 153 10.27 -1.32 12.01
CA LEU A 153 10.74 -2.67 12.36
C LEU A 153 12.14 -2.97 11.83
N SER A 154 12.67 -2.15 10.92
CA SER A 154 13.98 -2.36 10.28
C SER A 154 15.00 -1.35 10.77
N GLY A 155 16.25 -1.78 10.95
CA GLY A 155 17.39 -0.92 11.29
C GLY A 155 18.08 -0.36 10.04
N ASN A 156 18.08 -1.11 8.95
CA ASN A 156 18.78 -0.80 7.70
C ASN A 156 17.99 -1.28 6.47
N LYS A 157 18.48 -0.96 5.27
CA LYS A 157 17.82 -1.26 3.99
C LYS A 157 17.64 -2.79 3.76
N LEU A 158 18.58 -3.63 4.19
CA LEU A 158 18.48 -5.09 4.05
C LEU A 158 17.36 -5.67 4.93
N GLU A 159 17.30 -5.23 6.20
CA GLU A 159 16.19 -5.60 7.09
C GLU A 159 14.86 -5.07 6.56
N GLY A 160 14.86 -3.87 5.95
CA GLY A 160 13.69 -3.29 5.30
C GLY A 160 13.10 -4.18 4.21
N MET A 161 13.94 -4.80 3.40
CA MET A 161 13.51 -5.78 2.39
C MET A 161 12.88 -7.02 3.03
N ALA A 162 13.44 -7.52 4.13
CA ALA A 162 12.88 -8.66 4.86
C ALA A 162 11.52 -8.32 5.48
N VAL A 163 11.41 -7.16 6.12
CA VAL A 163 10.15 -6.68 6.71
C VAL A 163 9.09 -6.44 5.62
N THR A 164 9.48 -6.00 4.43
CA THR A 164 8.55 -5.86 3.29
C THR A 164 7.91 -7.20 2.91
N LYS A 165 8.70 -8.28 2.87
CA LYS A 165 8.17 -9.64 2.64
C LYS A 165 7.20 -10.06 3.75
N LEU A 166 7.55 -9.79 5.02
CA LEU A 166 6.66 -10.07 6.15
C LEU A 166 5.38 -9.22 6.11
N SER A 167 5.47 -7.97 5.67
CA SER A 167 4.30 -7.10 5.55
C SER A 167 3.28 -7.61 4.53
N ALA A 168 3.69 -8.46 3.57
CA ALA A 168 2.77 -9.14 2.65
C ALA A 168 1.75 -10.02 3.39
N LEU A 169 2.07 -10.50 4.61
CA LEU A 169 1.10 -11.23 5.44
C LEU A 169 -0.14 -10.38 5.79
N THR A 170 -0.02 -9.06 5.80
CA THR A 170 -1.17 -8.17 6.01
C THR A 170 -2.18 -8.23 4.85
N LEU A 171 -1.80 -8.79 3.71
CA LEU A 171 -2.68 -8.99 2.54
C LEU A 171 -3.44 -10.32 2.60
N LEU A 172 -3.11 -11.22 3.52
CA LEU A 172 -3.82 -12.51 3.69
C LEU A 172 -5.31 -12.32 4.00
N GLY A 173 -5.70 -11.15 4.48
CA GLY A 173 -7.11 -10.80 4.65
C GLY A 173 -7.91 -10.77 3.33
N ILE A 174 -7.26 -10.59 2.17
CA ILE A 174 -7.96 -10.44 0.88
C ILE A 174 -8.69 -11.73 0.46
N PRO A 175 -8.03 -12.90 0.38
CA PRO A 175 -8.69 -14.11 -0.10
C PRO A 175 -9.71 -14.70 0.87
N VAL A 176 -9.55 -14.44 2.18
CA VAL A 176 -10.32 -15.13 3.21
C VAL A 176 -11.84 -15.02 3.04
N PRO A 177 -12.46 -13.86 2.79
CA PRO A 177 -13.89 -13.77 2.60
C PRO A 177 -14.42 -14.59 1.40
N PHE A 178 -13.61 -14.77 0.38
CA PHE A 178 -14.00 -15.45 -0.86
C PHE A 178 -13.90 -16.99 -0.78
N PHE A 179 -13.09 -17.51 0.17
CA PHE A 179 -12.86 -18.94 0.31
C PHE A 179 -13.43 -19.55 1.60
N ILE A 180 -13.77 -18.71 2.59
CA ILE A 180 -14.25 -19.18 3.90
C ILE A 180 -15.59 -18.52 4.24
N ASP A 181 -16.69 -19.27 4.11
CA ASP A 181 -18.05 -18.79 4.42
C ASP A 181 -18.44 -19.00 5.90
N SER A 182 -17.51 -19.35 6.77
CA SER A 182 -17.75 -19.61 8.19
C SER A 182 -17.36 -18.42 9.07
N TYR A 183 -17.87 -18.38 10.30
CA TYR A 183 -17.46 -17.41 11.34
C TYR A 183 -15.95 -17.37 11.58
N TYR A 184 -15.21 -18.43 11.26
CA TYR A 184 -13.74 -18.47 11.33
C TYR A 184 -13.04 -17.42 10.44
N GLN A 185 -13.69 -16.89 9.40
CA GLN A 185 -13.16 -15.80 8.57
C GLN A 185 -12.81 -14.55 9.41
N PHE A 186 -13.55 -14.29 10.51
CA PHE A 186 -13.30 -13.13 11.36
C PHE A 186 -12.04 -13.24 12.22
N ALA A 187 -11.39 -14.42 12.28
CA ALA A 187 -10.08 -14.57 12.92
C ALA A 187 -9.02 -13.64 12.32
N VAL A 188 -9.15 -13.27 11.03
CA VAL A 188 -8.27 -12.31 10.35
C VAL A 188 -8.84 -10.88 10.34
N GLY A 189 -9.92 -10.61 11.06
CA GLY A 189 -10.57 -9.30 11.15
C GLY A 189 -9.70 -8.18 11.75
N PHE A 190 -8.55 -8.53 12.34
CA PHE A 190 -7.54 -7.55 12.77
C PHE A 190 -6.74 -6.97 11.59
N LEU A 191 -6.90 -7.50 10.36
CA LEU A 191 -6.28 -7.00 9.15
C LEU A 191 -7.24 -6.06 8.42
N PRO A 192 -6.85 -4.80 8.10
CA PRO A 192 -7.70 -3.90 7.33
C PRO A 192 -8.07 -4.45 5.96
N SER A 193 -7.16 -5.20 5.31
CA SER A 193 -7.37 -5.84 4.01
C SER A 193 -8.56 -6.81 3.99
N PHE A 194 -8.87 -7.47 5.11
CA PHE A 194 -10.04 -8.33 5.25
C PHE A 194 -11.34 -7.55 5.06
N TRP A 195 -11.47 -6.39 5.70
CA TRP A 195 -12.67 -5.56 5.61
C TRP A 195 -12.85 -4.92 4.25
N VAL A 196 -11.74 -4.59 3.57
CA VAL A 196 -11.76 -4.12 2.18
C VAL A 196 -12.26 -5.22 1.26
N ALA A 197 -11.80 -6.45 1.45
CA ALA A 197 -12.25 -7.63 0.69
C ALA A 197 -13.73 -7.94 0.96
N LYS A 198 -14.17 -7.82 2.22
CA LYS A 198 -15.57 -8.01 2.62
C LYS A 198 -16.50 -6.98 2.00
N ALA A 199 -16.03 -5.73 1.84
CA ALA A 199 -16.77 -4.68 1.15
C ALA A 199 -17.03 -5.02 -0.33
N VAL A 200 -16.04 -5.59 -1.00
CA VAL A 200 -16.19 -5.99 -2.42
C VAL A 200 -17.04 -7.24 -2.55
N GLN A 201 -16.81 -8.26 -1.71
CA GLN A 201 -17.60 -9.50 -1.73
C GLN A 201 -19.11 -9.25 -1.55
N ASN A 202 -19.47 -8.32 -0.66
CA ASN A 202 -20.88 -8.03 -0.33
C ASN A 202 -21.42 -6.80 -1.09
N GLU A 203 -20.64 -6.19 -1.98
CA GLU A 203 -20.96 -4.93 -2.67
C GLU A 203 -21.40 -3.81 -1.68
N ALA A 204 -20.89 -3.84 -0.45
CA ALA A 204 -21.36 -3.02 0.65
C ALA A 204 -20.27 -2.04 1.13
N VAL A 205 -20.44 -0.76 0.79
CA VAL A 205 -19.54 0.34 1.20
C VAL A 205 -19.44 0.49 2.73
N LEU A 206 -20.42 -0.08 3.48
CA LEU A 206 -20.46 -0.03 4.94
C LEU A 206 -19.22 -0.63 5.62
N TYR A 207 -18.52 -1.55 4.98
CA TYR A 207 -17.29 -2.15 5.52
C TYR A 207 -16.06 -1.23 5.40
N PHE A 208 -16.10 -0.17 4.60
CA PHE A 208 -14.99 0.80 4.48
C PHE A 208 -14.68 1.55 5.78
N PRO A 209 -15.67 2.07 6.53
CA PRO A 209 -15.42 2.63 7.85
C PRO A 209 -14.78 1.64 8.83
N ILE A 210 -15.17 0.36 8.79
CA ILE A 210 -14.59 -0.66 9.66
C ILE A 210 -13.11 -0.88 9.30
N ALA A 211 -12.78 -0.96 8.01
CA ALA A 211 -11.40 -1.06 7.55
C ALA A 211 -10.55 0.13 8.03
N LEU A 212 -11.10 1.35 7.99
CA LEU A 212 -10.45 2.56 8.51
C LEU A 212 -10.21 2.49 10.02
N VAL A 213 -11.20 2.06 10.81
CA VAL A 213 -11.05 1.91 12.27
C VAL A 213 -9.93 0.91 12.60
N VAL A 214 -9.91 -0.23 11.93
CA VAL A 214 -8.85 -1.23 12.12
C VAL A 214 -7.49 -0.66 11.72
N ALA A 215 -7.41 0.08 10.61
CA ALA A 215 -6.17 0.73 10.16
C ALA A 215 -5.69 1.79 11.17
N LEU A 216 -6.60 2.57 11.79
CA LEU A 216 -6.24 3.54 12.84
C LEU A 216 -5.62 2.87 14.06
N ILE A 217 -6.07 1.67 14.43
CA ILE A 217 -5.46 0.89 15.52
C ILE A 217 -4.02 0.52 15.14
N TRP A 218 -3.77 0.05 13.92
CA TRP A 218 -2.42 -0.23 13.41
C TRP A 218 -1.55 1.02 13.41
N TYR A 219 -2.07 2.17 12.95
CA TYR A 219 -1.35 3.44 12.95
C TYR A 219 -0.93 3.87 14.35
N TYR A 220 -1.83 3.74 15.34
CA TYR A 220 -1.51 4.10 16.72
C TYR A 220 -0.27 3.35 17.24
N PHE A 221 -0.23 2.02 17.06
CA PHE A 221 0.89 1.21 17.52
C PHE A 221 2.19 1.50 16.75
N LEU A 222 2.11 1.60 15.43
CA LEU A 222 3.28 1.82 14.58
C LEU A 222 3.86 3.23 14.73
N ILE A 223 3.03 4.26 14.82
CA ILE A 223 3.47 5.64 15.03
C ILE A 223 4.13 5.79 16.41
N LYS A 224 3.55 5.20 17.46
CA LYS A 224 4.16 5.18 18.79
C LYS A 224 5.56 4.55 18.76
N ARG A 225 5.74 3.47 18.00
CA ARG A 225 7.04 2.82 17.80
C ARG A 225 8.01 3.69 17.00
N LEU A 226 7.51 4.36 15.95
CA LEU A 226 8.30 5.29 15.14
C LEU A 226 8.89 6.43 15.97
N PHE A 227 8.07 7.07 16.81
CA PHE A 227 8.55 8.14 17.67
C PHE A 227 9.62 7.68 18.65
N ARG A 228 9.50 6.46 19.19
CA ARG A 228 10.55 5.88 20.04
C ARG A 228 11.86 5.70 19.28
N LYS A 229 11.79 5.19 18.05
CA LYS A 229 12.97 4.99 17.18
C LYS A 229 13.66 6.31 16.81
N LEU A 230 12.89 7.39 16.58
CA LEU A 230 13.44 8.72 16.25
C LEU A 230 13.91 9.51 17.47
N ALA A 231 13.62 9.06 18.69
CA ALA A 231 14.04 9.72 19.94
C ALA A 231 15.37 9.16 20.49
N GLY A 232 15.75 7.92 20.14
CA GLY A 232 17.04 7.31 20.47
C GLY A 232 18.06 7.53 19.37
#